data_9786baeb92fd8995473a4541ef8c01f0
#
_entry.id   9786baeb92fd8995473a4541ef8c01f0
#
_cell.length_a   1.000
_cell.length_b   1.000
_cell.length_c   1.000
_cell.angle_alpha   90.00
_cell.angle_beta   90.00
_cell.angle_gamma   90.00
#
_symmetry.space_group_name_H-M   'P 1'
#
loop_
_entity.id
_entity.type
_entity.pdbx_description
1 polymer ?
#
loop_
_entity_poly.entity_id
_entity_poly.type
_entity_poly.pdbx_seq_one_letter_code
_entity_poly.pdbx_strand_id
1 'polypeptide(L)'
;MNRRYALIWLLALATTVFAQSTTETPNQRLRQLEDYLQEQGLIKMTDHKPNASKTKKRHNKGGQLTTPPSQAILDSIRTVFTDLSKEARESHQYEKHFNGNDTLEYALVFSDTEAVNFTYKKNDANQARGLYTHTYEKEEVKPSDAIAAKQWRIDIRSMNTMRYGSRTVTPDFYLELRGDTLHSYLPYLGQAQVSPTLSPSIGLNFDKPVLKYKESKPKSNKYTQIDIDVRTQEDSYHYMIQIYDSGEATIRVRSLNRDPISFDGTMTISQ
;
A
#
# COMPACT_ATOMS: atom_id res chain seq x y z
N MET A 1 0.13 27.86 -25.34
CA MET A 1 -0.68 26.62 -25.34
C MET A 1 -1.76 26.77 -24.27
N ASN A 2 -3.04 26.86 -24.65
CA ASN A 2 -4.11 27.38 -23.83
C ASN A 2 -4.50 26.44 -22.67
N ARG A 3 -4.53 26.97 -21.43
CA ARG A 3 -5.02 26.28 -20.22
C ARG A 3 -6.39 25.57 -20.37
N ARG A 4 -7.20 26.00 -21.34
CA ARG A 4 -8.52 25.41 -21.64
C ARG A 4 -8.44 24.00 -22.27
N TYR A 5 -7.38 23.69 -23.02
CA TYR A 5 -7.20 22.36 -23.63
C TYR A 5 -6.65 21.32 -22.65
N ALA A 6 -5.87 21.74 -21.64
CA ALA A 6 -5.41 20.84 -20.58
C ALA A 6 -6.55 20.34 -19.69
N LEU A 7 -7.56 21.19 -19.43
CA LEU A 7 -8.75 20.82 -18.66
C LEU A 7 -9.66 19.82 -19.40
N ILE A 8 -9.77 19.94 -20.73
CA ILE A 8 -10.57 19.02 -21.56
C ILE A 8 -9.91 17.64 -21.63
N TRP A 9 -8.59 17.58 -21.71
CA TRP A 9 -7.83 16.31 -21.69
C TRP A 9 -7.87 15.62 -20.32
N LEU A 10 -7.85 16.36 -19.23
CA LEU A 10 -8.00 15.84 -17.86
C LEU A 10 -9.41 15.29 -17.60
N LEU A 11 -10.46 15.94 -18.12
CA LEU A 11 -11.85 15.45 -18.05
C LEU A 11 -12.07 14.20 -18.89
N ALA A 12 -11.44 14.09 -20.06
CA ALA A 12 -11.48 12.89 -20.89
C ALA A 12 -10.74 11.71 -20.24
N LEU A 13 -9.64 11.96 -19.52
CA LEU A 13 -8.92 10.93 -18.75
C LEU A 13 -9.73 10.43 -17.55
N ALA A 14 -10.43 11.30 -16.83
CA ALA A 14 -11.25 10.89 -15.70
C ALA A 14 -12.42 9.98 -16.13
N THR A 15 -13.09 10.30 -17.23
CA THR A 15 -14.18 9.46 -17.78
C THR A 15 -13.67 8.15 -18.37
N THR A 16 -12.44 8.10 -18.90
CA THR A 16 -11.85 6.88 -19.46
C THR A 16 -11.24 5.97 -18.39
N VAL A 17 -10.73 6.51 -17.28
CA VAL A 17 -10.19 5.71 -16.17
C VAL A 17 -11.29 4.92 -15.47
N PHE A 18 -12.50 5.48 -15.33
CA PHE A 18 -13.63 4.79 -14.70
C PHE A 18 -14.47 3.93 -15.65
N ALA A 19 -14.31 4.07 -16.98
CA ALA A 19 -15.13 3.37 -17.98
C ALA A 19 -14.54 2.05 -18.51
N GLN A 20 -13.34 1.67 -18.10
CA GLN A 20 -12.63 0.49 -18.64
C GLN A 20 -12.03 -0.40 -17.55
N SER A 21 -12.85 -1.14 -16.80
CA SER A 21 -12.42 -2.49 -16.43
C SER A 21 -13.55 -3.30 -15.78
N THR A 22 -14.04 -4.25 -16.52
CA THR A 22 -14.93 -5.32 -16.03
C THR A 22 -14.19 -6.35 -15.16
N THR A 23 -12.92 -6.12 -14.82
CA THR A 23 -12.05 -7.02 -14.03
C THR A 23 -11.64 -6.46 -12.67
N GLU A 24 -11.88 -5.17 -12.39
CA GLU A 24 -11.50 -4.55 -11.13
C GLU A 24 -12.51 -4.85 -10.02
N THR A 25 -11.98 -5.18 -8.83
CA THR A 25 -12.81 -5.40 -7.65
C THR A 25 -13.42 -4.08 -7.14
N PRO A 26 -14.57 -4.12 -6.41
CA PRO A 26 -15.16 -2.92 -5.80
C PRO A 26 -14.16 -2.12 -4.97
N ASN A 27 -13.27 -2.82 -4.24
CA ASN A 27 -12.22 -2.21 -3.43
C ASN A 27 -11.19 -1.42 -4.25
N GLN A 28 -10.82 -1.90 -5.43
CA GLN A 28 -9.89 -1.19 -6.32
C GLN A 28 -10.52 0.09 -6.87
N ARG A 29 -11.77 0.03 -7.29
CA ARG A 29 -12.51 1.21 -7.77
C ARG A 29 -12.76 2.25 -6.68
N LEU A 30 -13.02 1.81 -5.45
CA LEU A 30 -13.13 2.70 -4.30
C LEU A 30 -11.80 3.40 -3.99
N ARG A 31 -10.68 2.69 -4.05
CA ARG A 31 -9.34 3.30 -3.87
C ARG A 31 -9.05 4.33 -4.96
N GLN A 32 -9.34 4.04 -6.20
CA GLN A 32 -9.17 5.00 -7.30
C GLN A 32 -10.01 6.27 -7.10
N LEU A 33 -11.25 6.11 -6.60
CA LEU A 33 -12.10 7.25 -6.25
C LEU A 33 -11.51 8.05 -5.08
N GLU A 34 -11.02 7.38 -4.04
CA GLU A 34 -10.38 8.00 -2.88
C GLU A 34 -9.15 8.82 -3.31
N ASP A 35 -8.27 8.22 -4.12
CA ASP A 35 -7.07 8.86 -4.65
C ASP A 35 -7.44 10.07 -5.52
N TYR A 36 -8.42 9.92 -6.40
CA TYR A 36 -8.93 11.01 -7.22
C TYR A 36 -9.47 12.19 -6.39
N LEU A 37 -10.30 11.93 -5.39
CA LEU A 37 -10.86 12.97 -4.51
C LEU A 37 -9.77 13.68 -3.69
N GLN A 38 -8.71 12.95 -3.33
CA GLN A 38 -7.56 13.46 -2.60
C GLN A 38 -6.64 14.30 -3.50
N GLU A 39 -6.35 13.85 -4.71
CA GLU A 39 -5.58 14.59 -5.72
C GLU A 39 -6.26 15.90 -6.13
N GLN A 40 -7.59 15.90 -6.20
CA GLN A 40 -8.36 17.12 -6.44
C GLN A 40 -8.41 18.06 -5.22
N GLY A 41 -7.80 17.68 -4.11
CA GLY A 41 -7.79 18.47 -2.87
C GLY A 41 -9.17 18.62 -2.21
N LEU A 42 -10.14 17.76 -2.56
CA LEU A 42 -11.51 17.83 -2.09
C LEU A 42 -11.72 17.19 -0.73
N ILE A 43 -10.99 16.13 -0.44
CA ILE A 43 -11.06 15.39 0.81
C ILE A 43 -9.67 15.24 1.38
N LYS A 44 -9.52 15.50 2.68
CA LYS A 44 -8.36 15.07 3.43
C LYS A 44 -8.72 13.78 4.14
N MET A 45 -8.22 12.66 3.61
CA MET A 45 -8.49 11.35 4.20
C MET A 45 -7.77 11.17 5.51
N THR A 46 -8.45 10.64 6.50
CA THR A 46 -7.89 10.24 7.79
C THR A 46 -8.19 8.77 8.04
N ASP A 47 -7.16 8.01 8.34
CA ASP A 47 -7.31 6.63 8.80
C ASP A 47 -7.55 6.60 10.31
N HIS A 48 -8.71 6.14 10.72
CA HIS A 48 -9.00 5.89 12.13
C HIS A 48 -8.71 4.43 12.44
N LYS A 49 -7.62 4.17 13.16
CA LYS A 49 -7.36 2.83 13.70
C LYS A 49 -8.42 2.51 14.75
N PRO A 50 -9.09 1.36 14.68
CA PRO A 50 -10.02 0.98 15.73
C PRO A 50 -9.29 0.78 17.06
N ASN A 51 -9.92 1.21 18.15
CA ASN A 51 -9.46 0.86 19.49
C ASN A 51 -9.34 -0.66 19.62
N ALA A 52 -8.23 -1.11 20.21
CA ALA A 52 -7.83 -2.49 20.35
C ALA A 52 -8.81 -3.33 21.21
N SER A 53 -9.97 -3.64 20.65
CA SER A 53 -10.84 -4.72 21.12
C SER A 53 -10.57 -5.96 20.27
N LYS A 54 -10.48 -7.11 20.92
CA LYS A 54 -9.95 -8.41 20.43
C LYS A 54 -10.70 -9.09 19.28
N THR A 55 -11.50 -8.40 18.52
CA THR A 55 -12.26 -8.95 17.37
C THR A 55 -11.98 -8.15 16.12
N LYS A 56 -11.48 -8.86 15.09
CA LYS A 56 -11.28 -8.45 13.69
C LYS A 56 -11.10 -6.95 13.46
N LYS A 57 -9.93 -6.54 13.04
CA LYS A 57 -9.54 -5.12 12.86
C LYS A 57 -10.29 -4.50 11.68
N ARG A 58 -11.44 -3.88 11.94
CA ARG A 58 -12.11 -3.03 10.97
C ARG A 58 -11.33 -1.73 10.83
N HIS A 59 -11.01 -1.35 9.62
CA HIS A 59 -10.43 -0.06 9.29
C HIS A 59 -11.54 0.88 8.84
N ASN A 60 -11.49 2.12 9.32
CA ASN A 60 -12.38 3.18 8.85
C ASN A 60 -11.51 4.27 8.22
N LYS A 61 -11.67 4.47 6.94
CA LYS A 61 -11.16 5.66 6.25
C LYS A 61 -12.32 6.63 6.08
N GLY A 62 -12.03 7.91 6.16
CA GLY A 62 -13.04 8.91 5.88
C GLY A 62 -12.47 10.30 5.88
N GLY A 63 -13.24 11.22 5.33
CA GLY A 63 -12.87 12.63 5.28
C GLY A 63 -14.06 13.52 5.01
N GLN A 64 -13.93 14.77 5.41
CA GLN A 64 -14.89 15.82 5.07
C GLN A 64 -14.45 16.52 3.79
N LEU A 65 -15.40 16.90 2.96
CA LEU A 65 -15.15 17.78 1.82
C LEU A 65 -14.67 19.14 2.33
N THR A 66 -13.51 19.56 1.87
CA THR A 66 -12.89 20.84 2.25
C THR A 66 -13.40 22.00 1.40
N THR A 67 -13.83 21.71 0.18
CA THR A 67 -14.33 22.68 -0.80
C THR A 67 -15.56 22.11 -1.53
N PRO A 68 -16.50 22.95 -2.01
CA PRO A 68 -17.60 22.49 -2.83
C PRO A 68 -17.07 21.84 -4.12
N PRO A 69 -17.42 20.58 -4.42
CA PRO A 69 -17.02 19.93 -5.66
C PRO A 69 -17.68 20.59 -6.87
N SER A 70 -16.99 20.60 -8.01
CA SER A 70 -17.59 21.01 -9.26
C SER A 70 -18.65 20.01 -9.72
N GLN A 71 -19.55 20.41 -10.62
CA GLN A 71 -20.56 19.53 -11.15
C GLN A 71 -19.96 18.28 -11.81
N ALA A 72 -18.86 18.46 -12.56
CA ALA A 72 -18.16 17.33 -13.19
C ALA A 72 -17.65 16.30 -12.20
N ILE A 73 -17.20 16.73 -11.03
CA ILE A 73 -16.75 15.83 -9.95
C ILE A 73 -17.96 15.11 -9.34
N LEU A 74 -19.06 15.81 -9.11
CA LEU A 74 -20.29 15.18 -8.62
C LEU A 74 -20.82 14.13 -9.61
N ASP A 75 -20.74 14.40 -10.92
CA ASP A 75 -21.14 13.45 -11.94
C ASP A 75 -20.21 12.23 -11.99
N SER A 76 -18.90 12.41 -11.78
CA SER A 76 -17.95 11.30 -11.64
C SER A 76 -18.27 10.44 -10.41
N ILE A 77 -18.56 11.07 -9.27
CA ILE A 77 -18.97 10.37 -8.05
C ILE A 77 -20.26 9.57 -8.29
N ARG A 78 -21.27 10.18 -8.93
CA ARG A 78 -22.52 9.50 -9.29
C ARG A 78 -22.27 8.26 -10.14
N THR A 79 -21.43 8.39 -11.17
CA THR A 79 -21.11 7.27 -12.07
C THR A 79 -20.51 6.11 -11.29
N VAL A 80 -19.46 6.38 -10.49
CA VAL A 80 -18.78 5.34 -9.71
C VAL A 80 -19.74 4.68 -8.71
N PHE A 81 -20.51 5.45 -7.95
CA PHE A 81 -21.45 4.89 -6.97
C PHE A 81 -22.61 4.14 -7.63
N THR A 82 -23.10 4.59 -8.78
CA THR A 82 -24.13 3.87 -9.54
C THR A 82 -23.61 2.51 -10.02
N ASP A 83 -22.36 2.44 -10.50
CA ASP A 83 -21.78 1.18 -10.91
C ASP A 83 -21.49 0.25 -9.74
N LEU A 84 -20.95 0.77 -8.65
CA LEU A 84 -20.72 0.01 -7.42
C LEU A 84 -22.02 -0.50 -6.79
N SER A 85 -23.12 0.25 -6.93
CA SER A 85 -24.43 -0.15 -6.39
C SER A 85 -24.98 -1.45 -7.01
N LYS A 86 -24.56 -1.78 -8.23
CA LYS A 86 -24.94 -3.02 -8.92
C LYS A 86 -24.27 -4.26 -8.31
N GLU A 87 -23.15 -4.07 -7.65
CA GLU A 87 -22.34 -5.12 -7.00
C GLU A 87 -22.54 -5.17 -5.49
N ALA A 88 -23.12 -4.13 -4.90
CA ALA A 88 -23.42 -4.06 -3.48
C ALA A 88 -24.54 -5.03 -3.12
N ARG A 89 -24.41 -5.69 -1.96
CA ARG A 89 -25.46 -6.52 -1.35
C ARG A 89 -26.69 -5.70 -0.97
N GLU A 90 -26.43 -4.49 -0.47
CA GLU A 90 -27.47 -3.52 -0.12
C GLU A 90 -27.02 -2.15 -0.62
N SER A 91 -27.92 -1.42 -1.27
CA SER A 91 -27.61 -0.08 -1.77
C SER A 91 -28.77 0.87 -1.46
N HIS A 92 -28.40 2.05 -0.99
CA HIS A 92 -29.29 3.18 -0.83
C HIS A 92 -28.74 4.36 -1.60
N GLN A 93 -29.58 4.98 -2.43
CA GLN A 93 -29.28 6.20 -3.16
C GLN A 93 -30.41 7.18 -2.95
N TYR A 94 -30.06 8.40 -2.56
CA TYR A 94 -31.00 9.50 -2.42
C TYR A 94 -30.44 10.74 -3.09
N GLU A 95 -31.24 11.37 -3.94
CA GLU A 95 -30.91 12.61 -4.60
C GLU A 95 -32.11 13.56 -4.56
N LYS A 96 -31.87 14.79 -4.14
CA LYS A 96 -32.88 15.84 -4.09
C LYS A 96 -32.29 17.15 -4.60
N HIS A 97 -32.97 17.75 -5.57
CA HIS A 97 -32.68 19.09 -6.08
C HIS A 97 -33.93 19.94 -5.89
N PHE A 98 -33.87 20.92 -5.01
CA PHE A 98 -34.99 21.79 -4.79
C PHE A 98 -34.55 23.16 -4.27
N ASN A 99 -34.98 24.27 -4.96
CA ASN A 99 -34.71 25.65 -4.57
C ASN A 99 -33.27 25.95 -4.19
N GLY A 100 -32.29 25.49 -4.98
CA GLY A 100 -30.85 25.68 -4.70
C GLY A 100 -30.29 24.79 -3.59
N ASN A 101 -31.13 23.98 -2.95
CA ASN A 101 -30.70 22.96 -2.00
C ASN A 101 -30.50 21.62 -2.71
N ASP A 102 -29.27 21.13 -2.74
CA ASP A 102 -28.90 19.87 -3.35
C ASP A 102 -28.49 18.87 -2.25
N THR A 103 -29.05 17.68 -2.33
CA THR A 103 -28.64 16.57 -1.46
C THR A 103 -28.35 15.35 -2.31
N LEU A 104 -27.20 14.73 -2.06
CA LEU A 104 -26.78 13.49 -2.69
C LEU A 104 -26.29 12.56 -1.60
N GLU A 105 -26.89 11.37 -1.50
CA GLU A 105 -26.51 10.38 -0.49
C GLU A 105 -26.37 9.00 -1.15
N TYR A 106 -25.26 8.32 -0.86
CA TYR A 106 -25.03 6.93 -1.21
C TYR A 106 -24.63 6.16 0.03
N ALA A 107 -25.23 5.00 0.23
CA ALA A 107 -24.81 4.03 1.22
C ALA A 107 -24.81 2.66 0.55
N LEU A 108 -23.63 2.04 0.47
CA LEU A 108 -23.41 0.76 -0.17
C LEU A 108 -22.81 -0.21 0.85
N VAL A 109 -23.39 -1.40 0.96
CA VAL A 109 -22.92 -2.49 1.80
C VAL A 109 -22.53 -3.66 0.90
N PHE A 110 -21.25 -4.00 0.87
CA PHE A 110 -20.73 -5.12 0.08
C PHE A 110 -20.68 -6.41 0.89
N SER A 111 -20.37 -6.32 2.18
CA SER A 111 -20.29 -7.45 3.10
C SER A 111 -20.61 -7.01 4.53
N ASP A 112 -20.60 -7.94 5.47
CA ASP A 112 -20.78 -7.63 6.91
C ASP A 112 -19.63 -6.75 7.46
N THR A 113 -18.54 -6.64 6.70
CA THR A 113 -17.31 -5.93 7.11
C THR A 113 -16.91 -4.80 6.18
N GLU A 114 -17.59 -4.65 5.02
CA GLU A 114 -17.28 -3.63 4.03
C GLU A 114 -18.50 -2.81 3.65
N ALA A 115 -18.43 -1.52 3.92
CA ALA A 115 -19.45 -0.54 3.59
C ALA A 115 -18.84 0.81 3.25
N VAL A 116 -19.45 1.52 2.31
CA VAL A 116 -19.05 2.88 1.92
C VAL A 116 -20.26 3.81 1.96
N ASN A 117 -20.04 5.02 2.46
CA ASN A 117 -21.07 6.06 2.48
C ASN A 117 -20.47 7.34 1.90
N PHE A 118 -21.29 8.03 1.14
CA PHE A 118 -21.01 9.37 0.67
C PHE A 118 -22.25 10.25 0.87
N THR A 119 -22.07 11.40 1.47
CA THR A 119 -23.11 12.41 1.62
C THR A 119 -22.62 13.75 1.14
N TYR A 120 -23.42 14.45 0.39
CA TYR A 120 -23.18 15.82 -0.04
C TYR A 120 -24.45 16.62 0.14
N LYS A 121 -24.36 17.78 0.76
CA LYS A 121 -25.46 18.72 0.95
C LYS A 121 -25.00 20.13 0.64
N LYS A 122 -25.76 20.82 -0.18
CA LYS A 122 -25.58 22.24 -0.52
C LYS A 122 -26.86 22.97 -0.20
N ASN A 123 -26.75 24.14 0.40
CA ASN A 123 -27.91 25.01 0.71
C ASN A 123 -27.97 26.21 -0.24
N ASP A 124 -29.06 26.99 -0.14
CA ASP A 124 -29.31 28.21 -0.92
C ASP A 124 -28.21 29.26 -0.79
N ALA A 125 -27.53 29.31 0.36
CA ALA A 125 -26.41 30.20 0.60
C ALA A 125 -25.09 29.71 -0.05
N ASN A 126 -25.15 28.71 -0.92
CA ASN A 126 -24.03 28.07 -1.59
C ASN A 126 -22.99 27.44 -0.64
N GLN A 127 -23.40 27.14 0.61
CA GLN A 127 -22.60 26.42 1.56
C GLN A 127 -22.75 24.92 1.28
N ALA A 128 -21.64 24.24 1.10
CA ALA A 128 -21.61 22.80 0.85
C ALA A 128 -20.92 22.06 2.00
N ARG A 129 -21.47 20.91 2.33
CA ARG A 129 -20.87 19.96 3.27
C ARG A 129 -20.92 18.57 2.66
N GLY A 130 -19.86 17.81 2.83
CA GLY A 130 -19.82 16.44 2.37
C GLY A 130 -18.99 15.58 3.30
N LEU A 131 -19.37 14.33 3.38
CA LEU A 131 -18.70 13.30 4.18
C LEU A 131 -18.54 12.05 3.33
N TYR A 132 -17.36 11.50 3.33
CA TYR A 132 -17.05 10.18 2.79
C TYR A 132 -16.58 9.29 3.91
N THR A 133 -17.07 8.05 3.96
CA THR A 133 -16.59 7.03 4.89
C THR A 133 -16.53 5.68 4.19
N HIS A 134 -15.43 4.97 4.36
CA HIS A 134 -15.22 3.62 3.89
C HIS A 134 -14.77 2.74 5.05
N THR A 135 -15.60 1.78 5.40
CA THR A 135 -15.32 0.76 6.41
C THR A 135 -14.98 -0.52 5.69
N TYR A 136 -13.83 -1.13 5.99
CA TYR A 136 -13.39 -2.39 5.39
C TYR A 136 -12.57 -3.21 6.39
N GLU A 137 -12.56 -4.51 6.21
CA GLU A 137 -11.55 -5.37 6.80
C GLU A 137 -10.31 -5.33 5.90
N LYS A 138 -9.20 -4.87 6.44
CA LYS A 138 -7.93 -5.07 5.76
C LYS A 138 -7.68 -6.58 5.74
N GLU A 139 -7.69 -7.21 4.57
CA GLU A 139 -7.14 -8.55 4.43
C GLU A 139 -5.67 -8.48 4.88
N GLU A 140 -5.44 -8.85 6.13
CA GLU A 140 -4.08 -9.13 6.57
C GLU A 140 -3.71 -10.43 5.83
N VAL A 141 -3.11 -10.30 4.66
CA VAL A 141 -2.42 -11.46 4.06
C VAL A 141 -1.42 -11.90 5.12
N LYS A 142 -1.65 -13.11 5.61
CA LYS A 142 -0.78 -13.67 6.65
C LYS A 142 0.62 -13.77 6.07
N PRO A 143 1.65 -13.42 6.84
CA PRO A 143 3.04 -13.60 6.39
C PRO A 143 3.29 -14.99 5.80
N SER A 144 2.66 -16.03 6.36
CA SER A 144 2.73 -17.41 5.85
C SER A 144 2.31 -17.57 4.41
N ASP A 145 1.27 -16.85 3.97
CA ASP A 145 0.69 -17.02 2.62
C ASP A 145 1.57 -16.33 1.58
N ALA A 146 2.10 -15.16 1.89
CA ALA A 146 3.06 -14.45 1.05
C ALA A 146 4.40 -15.20 0.94
N ILE A 147 4.86 -15.83 2.04
CA ILE A 147 6.05 -16.68 2.04
C ILE A 147 5.82 -17.90 1.14
N ALA A 148 4.69 -18.59 1.31
CA ALA A 148 4.35 -19.76 0.49
C ALA A 148 4.23 -19.41 -1.01
N ALA A 149 3.72 -18.21 -1.34
CA ALA A 149 3.66 -17.71 -2.70
C ALA A 149 5.02 -17.22 -3.24
N LYS A 150 6.06 -17.12 -2.40
CA LYS A 150 7.35 -16.46 -2.70
C LYS A 150 7.17 -15.04 -3.27
N GLN A 151 6.24 -14.30 -2.70
CA GLN A 151 5.91 -12.93 -3.08
C GLN A 151 5.78 -12.09 -1.81
N TRP A 152 6.89 -11.55 -1.36
CA TRP A 152 6.95 -10.74 -0.16
C TRP A 152 8.00 -9.64 -0.27
N ARG A 153 7.77 -8.55 0.44
CA ARG A 153 8.67 -7.42 0.57
C ARG A 153 8.81 -7.05 2.04
N ILE A 154 10.02 -6.74 2.46
CA ILE A 154 10.35 -6.25 3.79
C ILE A 154 10.88 -4.83 3.64
N ASP A 155 10.13 -3.85 4.13
CA ASP A 155 10.56 -2.46 4.20
C ASP A 155 11.41 -2.27 5.46
N ILE A 156 12.61 -1.71 5.30
CA ILE A 156 13.62 -1.61 6.35
C ILE A 156 13.40 -0.36 7.18
N ARG A 157 13.46 -0.51 8.51
CA ARG A 157 13.34 0.59 9.47
C ARG A 157 14.67 0.93 10.13
N SER A 158 15.51 -0.09 10.39
CA SER A 158 16.81 0.10 11.02
C SER A 158 17.84 -0.87 10.49
N MET A 159 19.11 -0.48 10.59
CA MET A 159 20.26 -1.36 10.35
C MET A 159 21.12 -1.44 11.58
N ASN A 160 21.71 -2.61 11.82
CA ASN A 160 22.63 -2.87 12.90
C ASN A 160 23.99 -3.32 12.34
N THR A 161 25.02 -2.58 12.65
CA THR A 161 26.37 -2.83 12.17
C THR A 161 27.27 -3.24 13.34
N MET A 162 28.29 -4.05 13.08
CA MET A 162 29.22 -4.48 14.15
C MET A 162 30.01 -3.32 14.76
N ARG A 163 30.34 -2.29 13.96
CA ARG A 163 31.22 -1.20 14.38
C ARG A 163 30.52 0.06 14.82
N TYR A 164 29.34 0.34 14.24
CA TYR A 164 28.67 1.63 14.39
C TYR A 164 27.33 1.51 15.12
N GLY A 165 26.98 0.30 15.57
CA GLY A 165 25.74 0.04 16.29
C GLY A 165 24.48 0.14 15.43
N SER A 166 23.35 0.38 16.08
CA SER A 166 22.04 0.50 15.45
C SER A 166 21.78 1.90 14.93
N ARG A 167 21.20 2.01 13.72
CA ARG A 167 20.81 3.26 13.08
C ARG A 167 19.47 3.12 12.37
N THR A 168 18.62 4.12 12.51
CA THR A 168 17.41 4.25 11.69
C THR A 168 17.81 4.58 10.26
N VAL A 169 17.12 3.98 9.30
CA VAL A 169 17.33 4.25 7.86
C VAL A 169 16.09 4.94 7.27
N THR A 170 16.26 5.56 6.10
CA THR A 170 15.15 6.15 5.35
C THR A 170 14.20 5.07 4.82
N PRO A 171 12.92 5.38 4.60
CA PRO A 171 11.90 4.39 4.21
C PRO A 171 12.10 3.75 2.83
N ASP A 172 13.12 4.17 2.06
CA ASP A 172 13.33 3.72 0.68
C ASP A 172 14.00 2.34 0.57
N PHE A 173 14.57 1.83 1.68
CA PHE A 173 15.30 0.56 1.67
C PHE A 173 14.39 -0.63 1.89
N TYR A 174 14.61 -1.68 1.09
CA TYR A 174 13.80 -2.90 1.13
C TYR A 174 14.56 -4.15 0.69
N LEU A 175 14.02 -5.29 1.08
CA LEU A 175 14.35 -6.62 0.56
C LEU A 175 13.07 -7.27 0.04
N GLU A 176 13.06 -7.70 -1.21
CA GLU A 176 11.87 -8.26 -1.84
C GLU A 176 12.19 -9.56 -2.58
N LEU A 177 11.30 -10.54 -2.44
CA LEU A 177 11.33 -11.78 -3.24
C LEU A 177 10.12 -11.79 -4.18
N ARG A 178 10.41 -11.95 -5.47
CA ARG A 178 9.40 -12.15 -6.52
C ARG A 178 9.72 -13.45 -7.25
N GLY A 179 8.98 -14.51 -6.92
CA GLY A 179 9.27 -15.84 -7.43
C GLY A 179 10.67 -16.31 -7.04
N ASP A 180 11.54 -16.46 -8.02
CA ASP A 180 12.92 -16.91 -7.80
C ASP A 180 13.96 -15.79 -7.93
N THR A 181 13.53 -14.51 -7.88
CA THR A 181 14.44 -13.35 -7.95
C THR A 181 14.41 -12.57 -6.64
N LEU A 182 15.58 -12.35 -6.06
CA LEU A 182 15.77 -11.49 -4.90
C LEU A 182 16.16 -10.09 -5.37
N HIS A 183 15.32 -9.11 -5.00
CA HIS A 183 15.55 -7.68 -5.16
C HIS A 183 16.05 -7.13 -3.83
N SER A 184 17.32 -6.80 -3.78
CA SER A 184 17.95 -6.23 -2.58
C SER A 184 18.27 -4.77 -2.84
N TYR A 185 17.68 -3.89 -2.06
CA TYR A 185 18.00 -2.47 -2.01
C TYR A 185 18.25 -2.08 -0.55
N LEU A 186 19.47 -2.44 -0.05
CA LEU A 186 19.83 -2.30 1.35
C LEU A 186 21.06 -1.42 1.51
N PRO A 187 21.10 -0.51 2.51
CA PRO A 187 22.27 0.27 2.81
C PRO A 187 23.37 -0.64 3.40
N TYR A 188 24.60 -0.30 3.17
CA TYR A 188 25.72 -0.99 3.80
C TYR A 188 26.66 0.01 4.48
N LEU A 189 27.00 -0.29 5.71
CA LEU A 189 27.96 0.47 6.50
C LEU A 189 28.87 -0.54 7.22
N GLY A 190 30.07 -0.77 6.67
CA GLY A 190 31.04 -1.74 7.18
C GLY A 190 32.31 -1.71 6.35
N GLN A 191 33.27 -2.56 6.68
CA GLN A 191 34.49 -2.73 5.89
C GLN A 191 34.27 -3.79 4.81
N ALA A 192 34.77 -3.52 3.61
CA ALA A 192 34.96 -4.50 2.55
C ALA A 192 36.44 -4.87 2.50
N GLN A 193 36.74 -6.17 2.51
CA GLN A 193 38.14 -6.68 2.47
C GLN A 193 38.74 -6.64 1.07
N VAL A 194 37.88 -6.53 0.05
CA VAL A 194 38.32 -6.40 -1.36
C VAL A 194 37.83 -5.06 -1.87
N SER A 195 38.73 -4.24 -2.37
CA SER A 195 38.38 -2.98 -3.02
C SER A 195 37.58 -3.30 -4.29
N PRO A 196 36.36 -2.82 -4.43
CA PRO A 196 35.58 -3.03 -5.64
C PRO A 196 36.27 -2.25 -6.77
N THR A 197 36.95 -2.96 -7.65
CA THR A 197 37.75 -2.37 -8.74
C THR A 197 36.88 -1.76 -9.85
N LEU A 198 35.55 -1.92 -9.84
CA LEU A 198 34.69 -1.59 -10.98
C LEU A 198 33.33 -0.99 -10.67
N SER A 199 32.88 -0.89 -9.41
CA SER A 199 31.61 -0.22 -9.13
C SER A 199 31.55 0.28 -7.69
N PRO A 200 31.26 1.56 -7.44
CA PRO A 200 31.09 2.10 -6.11
C PRO A 200 29.69 1.85 -5.56
N SER A 201 29.13 0.66 -5.66
CA SER A 201 27.86 0.40 -4.97
C SER A 201 28.14 0.27 -3.48
N ILE A 202 27.94 1.37 -2.77
CA ILE A 202 28.09 1.48 -1.32
C ILE A 202 27.05 0.62 -0.59
N GLY A 203 26.10 -0.02 -1.31
CA GLY A 203 24.99 -0.80 -0.76
C GLY A 203 24.97 -2.26 -1.22
N LEU A 204 24.02 -3.00 -0.69
CA LEU A 204 23.65 -4.34 -1.15
C LEU A 204 22.52 -4.19 -2.18
N ASN A 205 22.81 -3.55 -3.32
CA ASN A 205 21.81 -3.15 -4.31
C ASN A 205 21.98 -4.01 -5.56
N PHE A 206 21.07 -4.98 -5.74
CA PHE A 206 21.08 -5.88 -6.88
C PHE A 206 19.73 -6.60 -7.05
N ASP A 207 19.50 -7.05 -8.27
CA ASP A 207 18.44 -7.98 -8.65
C ASP A 207 19.09 -9.25 -9.16
N LYS A 208 18.96 -10.36 -8.41
CA LYS A 208 19.64 -11.61 -8.73
C LYS A 208 18.75 -12.83 -8.50
N PRO A 209 18.89 -13.85 -9.36
CA PRO A 209 18.23 -15.12 -9.12
C PRO A 209 18.74 -15.76 -7.83
N VAL A 210 17.81 -16.36 -7.11
CA VAL A 210 18.08 -17.13 -5.89
C VAL A 210 18.75 -18.46 -6.27
N LEU A 211 19.94 -18.71 -5.72
CA LEU A 211 20.66 -20.00 -5.93
C LEU A 211 20.15 -21.08 -5.00
N LYS A 212 19.80 -20.71 -3.78
CA LYS A 212 19.27 -21.61 -2.76
C LYS A 212 18.23 -20.92 -1.94
N TYR A 213 17.12 -21.60 -1.72
CA TYR A 213 16.02 -21.16 -0.87
C TYR A 213 15.67 -22.28 0.09
N LYS A 214 15.67 -21.99 1.37
CA LYS A 214 15.27 -22.93 2.41
C LYS A 214 14.36 -22.24 3.39
N GLU A 215 13.22 -22.83 3.61
CA GLU A 215 12.24 -22.39 4.61
C GLU A 215 12.20 -23.35 5.78
N SER A 216 12.10 -22.84 6.98
CA SER A 216 11.95 -23.62 8.21
C SER A 216 11.09 -22.88 9.23
N LYS A 217 10.23 -23.61 9.92
CA LYS A 217 9.41 -23.10 11.02
C LYS A 217 9.78 -23.80 12.31
N PRO A 218 10.60 -23.20 13.18
CA PRO A 218 10.97 -23.78 14.45
C PRO A 218 9.75 -24.00 15.35
N LYS A 219 9.64 -25.16 15.98
CA LYS A 219 8.44 -25.57 16.76
C LYS A 219 8.13 -24.65 17.96
N SER A 220 9.13 -23.95 18.49
CA SER A 220 9.01 -23.09 19.69
C SER A 220 8.89 -21.60 19.36
N ASN A 221 9.03 -21.19 18.10
CA ASN A 221 9.15 -19.80 17.71
C ASN A 221 7.96 -19.35 16.85
N LYS A 222 7.53 -18.11 17.08
CA LYS A 222 6.45 -17.45 16.33
C LYS A 222 6.97 -16.77 15.05
N TYR A 223 7.94 -17.38 14.38
CA TYR A 223 8.48 -16.88 13.13
C TYR A 223 8.75 -17.99 12.12
N THR A 224 8.75 -17.67 10.86
CA THR A 224 9.29 -18.48 9.78
C THR A 224 10.70 -18.00 9.47
N GLN A 225 11.67 -18.90 9.41
CA GLN A 225 13.03 -18.60 8.97
C GLN A 225 13.18 -18.97 7.50
N ILE A 226 13.74 -18.04 6.74
CA ILE A 226 14.07 -18.21 5.32
C ILE A 226 15.58 -17.99 5.16
N ASP A 227 16.26 -18.96 4.59
CA ASP A 227 17.68 -18.88 4.24
C ASP A 227 17.79 -18.77 2.71
N ILE A 228 18.44 -17.71 2.22
CA ILE A 228 18.60 -17.42 0.80
C ILE A 228 20.07 -17.23 0.47
N ASP A 229 20.57 -17.95 -0.54
CA ASP A 229 21.90 -17.72 -1.10
C ASP A 229 21.79 -17.07 -2.48
N VAL A 230 22.49 -15.98 -2.69
CA VAL A 230 22.61 -15.30 -3.98
C VAL A 230 24.08 -15.01 -4.29
N ARG A 231 24.39 -14.90 -5.59
CA ARG A 231 25.73 -14.57 -6.07
C ARG A 231 25.68 -13.41 -7.05
N THR A 232 26.51 -12.42 -6.79
CA THR A 232 26.79 -11.31 -7.72
C THR A 232 28.15 -11.51 -8.39
N GLN A 233 28.55 -10.58 -9.21
CA GLN A 233 29.89 -10.58 -9.77
C GLN A 233 30.97 -10.26 -8.72
N GLU A 234 30.58 -9.52 -7.68
CA GLU A 234 31.51 -9.02 -6.65
C GLU A 234 31.61 -9.96 -5.44
N ASP A 235 30.50 -10.63 -5.07
CA ASP A 235 30.44 -11.39 -3.81
C ASP A 235 29.34 -12.45 -3.82
N SER A 236 29.38 -13.32 -2.82
CA SER A 236 28.33 -14.28 -2.51
C SER A 236 27.70 -13.91 -1.18
N TYR A 237 26.38 -13.79 -1.15
CA TYR A 237 25.62 -13.36 0.01
C TYR A 237 24.73 -14.48 0.52
N HIS A 238 24.71 -14.62 1.83
CA HIS A 238 23.79 -15.46 2.57
C HIS A 238 22.85 -14.58 3.40
N TYR A 239 21.57 -14.64 3.12
CA TYR A 239 20.50 -13.96 3.84
C TYR A 239 19.84 -14.95 4.77
N MET A 240 19.80 -14.65 6.05
CA MET A 240 18.97 -15.32 7.05
C MET A 240 17.86 -14.36 7.47
N ILE A 241 16.64 -14.69 7.13
CA ILE A 241 15.47 -13.82 7.31
C ILE A 241 14.53 -14.50 8.30
N GLN A 242 14.14 -13.81 9.34
CA GLN A 242 13.15 -14.25 10.31
C GLN A 242 11.93 -13.35 10.19
N ILE A 243 10.80 -13.91 9.78
CA ILE A 243 9.52 -13.20 9.62
C ILE A 243 8.57 -13.70 10.69
N TYR A 244 8.16 -12.82 11.57
CA TYR A 244 7.24 -13.11 12.67
C TYR A 244 5.79 -13.12 12.17
N ASP A 245 4.89 -13.82 12.89
CA ASP A 245 3.46 -13.84 12.59
C ASP A 245 2.82 -12.43 12.67
N SER A 246 3.47 -11.47 13.33
CA SER A 246 3.09 -10.05 13.39
C SER A 246 3.43 -9.26 12.11
N GLY A 247 4.21 -9.84 11.18
CA GLY A 247 4.78 -9.15 10.03
C GLY A 247 6.11 -8.43 10.33
N GLU A 248 6.58 -8.40 11.57
CA GLU A 248 7.93 -7.91 11.87
C GLU A 248 8.97 -8.86 11.28
N ALA A 249 10.09 -8.33 10.83
CA ALA A 249 11.14 -9.13 10.23
C ALA A 249 12.52 -8.67 10.65
N THR A 250 13.42 -9.64 10.86
CA THR A 250 14.84 -9.42 11.05
C THR A 250 15.63 -10.11 9.94
N ILE A 251 16.53 -9.40 9.30
CA ILE A 251 17.38 -9.89 8.21
C ILE A 251 18.83 -9.86 8.68
N ARG A 252 19.54 -10.95 8.53
CA ARG A 252 20.98 -11.01 8.74
C ARG A 252 21.65 -11.36 7.43
N VAL A 253 22.59 -10.52 7.00
CA VAL A 253 23.36 -10.70 5.76
C VAL A 253 24.81 -11.01 6.10
N ARG A 254 25.31 -12.08 5.53
CA ARG A 254 26.71 -12.48 5.58
C ARG A 254 27.24 -12.55 4.16
N SER A 255 28.48 -12.13 3.98
CA SER A 255 29.21 -12.27 2.71
C SER A 255 30.64 -12.74 3.00
N LEU A 256 31.35 -13.09 1.95
CA LEU A 256 32.76 -13.52 2.08
C LEU A 256 33.67 -12.33 2.29
N ASN A 257 33.35 -11.18 1.70
CA ASN A 257 34.26 -10.05 1.57
C ASN A 257 33.84 -8.81 2.36
N ARG A 258 32.73 -8.88 3.13
CA ARG A 258 32.18 -7.73 3.89
C ARG A 258 31.84 -8.10 5.33
N ASP A 259 31.89 -7.13 6.21
CA ASP A 259 31.43 -7.30 7.60
C ASP A 259 29.94 -7.72 7.59
N PRO A 260 29.53 -8.62 8.50
CA PRO A 260 28.12 -8.97 8.66
C PRO A 260 27.29 -7.74 9.05
N ILE A 261 26.09 -7.67 8.52
CA ILE A 261 25.12 -6.61 8.83
C ILE A 261 23.74 -7.22 9.07
N SER A 262 22.93 -6.58 9.91
CA SER A 262 21.55 -6.98 10.11
C SER A 262 20.60 -5.79 10.01
N PHE A 263 19.36 -6.10 9.68
CA PHE A 263 18.29 -5.12 9.46
C PHE A 263 17.03 -5.57 10.19
N ASP A 264 16.27 -4.59 10.68
CA ASP A 264 14.93 -4.81 11.19
C ASP A 264 13.94 -4.03 10.33
N GLY A 265 12.82 -4.66 10.02
CA GLY A 265 11.82 -4.12 9.12
C GLY A 265 10.44 -4.70 9.35
N THR A 266 9.54 -4.40 8.44
CA THR A 266 8.17 -4.91 8.44
C THR A 266 7.86 -5.48 7.07
N MET A 267 7.32 -6.68 7.05
CA MET A 267 6.86 -7.32 5.84
C MET A 267 5.60 -6.61 5.32
N THR A 268 5.64 -6.28 4.06
CA THR A 268 4.51 -5.81 3.27
C THR A 268 4.27 -6.79 2.13
N ILE A 269 3.08 -6.78 1.55
CA ILE A 269 2.80 -7.63 0.41
C ILE A 269 3.26 -6.89 -0.83
N SER A 270 4.05 -7.56 -1.65
CA SER A 270 4.39 -7.08 -2.98
C SER A 270 3.11 -7.09 -3.83
N GLN A 271 2.67 -5.91 -4.28
CA GLN A 271 1.55 -5.76 -5.22
C GLN A 271 2.00 -6.03 -6.65
#